data_bab3e3e457c7a3f51e821dfecb5b3dce
#
_entry.id   bab3e3e457c7a3f51e821dfecb5b3dce
#
_cell.length_a   1.000
_cell.length_b   1.000
_cell.length_c   1.000
_cell.angle_alpha   90.00
_cell.angle_beta   90.00
_cell.angle_gamma   90.00
#
_symmetry.space_group_name_H-M   'P 1'
#
loop_
_entity.id
_entity.type
_entity.pdbx_description
1 polymer ?
#
loop_
_entity_poly.entity_id
_entity_poly.type
_entity_poly.pdbx_seq_one_letter_code
_entity_poly.pdbx_strand_id
1 'polypeptide(L)'
;AAIVYSLGITEHSHGADNVMSTANLAMLTGNIGRQGTGVNPLRGQNNVQGACDMGALPSDYVGYRKVKDPETTAWFNDYYSGYGYEVNLPTTPGLTLVEMMNAAHAGDLKVLYIHGEDPVLSDADVAHTKEALANLEMLVVQECFLTDTAQCAGVVLPAAGWGEQEGTFTSGERRVQCLHKAQEPPEGAWVDWKIMEEIAVRMGVPRELFHYESAEEIFEEIRECAPIMAGMNRERLDTPEALHWPCP
;
A
#
# COMPACT_ATOMS: atom_id res chain seq x y z
N ALA A 1 -29.79 -5.71 4.60
CA ALA A 1 -28.84 -6.79 4.27
C ALA A 1 -27.51 -6.19 3.88
N ALA A 2 -26.41 -6.93 4.06
CA ALA A 2 -25.10 -6.62 3.47
C ALA A 2 -24.96 -7.38 2.15
N ILE A 3 -24.36 -6.74 1.16
CA ILE A 3 -23.97 -7.37 -0.09
C ILE A 3 -22.45 -7.55 -0.05
N VAL A 4 -21.99 -8.77 -0.22
CA VAL A 4 -20.57 -9.12 -0.21
C VAL A 4 -20.20 -9.62 -1.60
N TYR A 5 -19.12 -9.12 -2.17
CA TYR A 5 -18.65 -9.52 -3.51
C TYR A 5 -17.12 -9.56 -3.58
N SER A 6 -16.59 -10.17 -4.60
CA SER A 6 -15.16 -10.25 -4.89
C SER A 6 -14.93 -10.33 -6.41
N LEU A 7 -13.86 -10.98 -6.83
CA LEU A 7 -13.35 -11.03 -8.20
C LEU A 7 -14.40 -11.51 -9.23
N GLY A 8 -15.35 -12.36 -8.84
CA GLY A 8 -16.47 -12.76 -9.69
C GLY A 8 -17.38 -11.63 -10.16
N ILE A 9 -17.28 -10.42 -9.54
CA ILE A 9 -17.96 -9.21 -9.98
C ILE A 9 -17.01 -8.28 -10.74
N THR A 10 -15.74 -8.19 -10.32
CA THR A 10 -14.80 -7.17 -10.80
C THR A 10 -13.95 -7.61 -11.98
N GLU A 11 -13.57 -8.87 -12.10
CA GLU A 11 -12.68 -9.38 -13.16
C GLU A 11 -13.44 -9.72 -14.44
N HIS A 12 -14.07 -8.69 -14.99
CA HIS A 12 -14.80 -8.73 -16.27
C HIS A 12 -14.52 -7.46 -17.06
N SER A 13 -14.70 -7.51 -18.38
CA SER A 13 -14.63 -6.31 -19.23
C SER A 13 -15.59 -5.19 -18.81
N HIS A 14 -16.66 -5.55 -18.11
CA HIS A 14 -17.66 -4.65 -17.53
C HIS A 14 -17.62 -4.63 -15.99
N GLY A 15 -16.46 -4.87 -15.39
CA GLY A 15 -16.33 -4.97 -13.92
C GLY A 15 -16.77 -3.71 -13.18
N ALA A 16 -16.47 -2.52 -13.70
CA ALA A 16 -16.91 -1.26 -13.12
C ALA A 16 -18.45 -1.15 -13.12
N ASP A 17 -19.11 -1.51 -14.22
CA ASP A 17 -20.57 -1.50 -14.33
C ASP A 17 -21.22 -2.50 -13.38
N ASN A 18 -20.60 -3.66 -13.20
CA ASN A 18 -21.05 -4.69 -12.24
C ASN A 18 -21.00 -4.17 -10.80
N VAL A 19 -19.92 -3.49 -10.41
CA VAL A 19 -19.80 -2.87 -9.09
C VAL A 19 -20.84 -1.77 -8.89
N MET A 20 -21.02 -0.88 -9.89
CA MET A 20 -22.06 0.14 -9.85
C MET A 20 -23.46 -0.46 -9.75
N SER A 21 -23.74 -1.54 -10.47
CA SER A 21 -25.03 -2.25 -10.40
C SER A 21 -25.27 -2.85 -9.02
N THR A 22 -24.22 -3.38 -8.38
CA THR A 22 -24.28 -3.91 -7.01
C THR A 22 -24.57 -2.80 -6.01
N ALA A 23 -23.92 -1.64 -6.16
CA ALA A 23 -24.19 -0.46 -5.34
C ALA A 23 -25.62 0.08 -5.54
N ASN A 24 -26.10 0.13 -6.80
CA ASN A 24 -27.44 0.53 -7.13
C ASN A 24 -28.49 -0.38 -6.50
N LEU A 25 -28.26 -1.69 -6.48
CA LEU A 25 -29.13 -2.65 -5.81
C LEU A 25 -29.22 -2.37 -4.31
N ALA A 26 -28.09 -2.10 -3.65
CA ALA A 26 -28.08 -1.76 -2.23
C ALA A 26 -28.86 -0.46 -1.94
N MET A 27 -28.68 0.57 -2.78
CA MET A 27 -29.43 1.83 -2.68
C MET A 27 -30.92 1.63 -2.91
N LEU A 28 -31.29 0.94 -3.97
CA LEU A 28 -32.70 0.69 -4.34
C LEU A 28 -33.47 -0.08 -3.23
N THR A 29 -32.78 -0.96 -2.54
CA THR A 29 -33.37 -1.77 -1.44
C THR A 29 -33.19 -1.13 -0.06
N GLY A 30 -32.65 0.10 0.02
CA GLY A 30 -32.43 0.81 1.30
C GLY A 30 -31.40 0.16 2.21
N ASN A 31 -30.45 -0.59 1.66
CA ASN A 31 -29.40 -1.28 2.42
C ASN A 31 -28.09 -0.48 2.44
N ILE A 32 -28.17 0.82 2.73
CA ILE A 32 -27.05 1.75 2.87
C ILE A 32 -27.27 2.62 4.12
N GLY A 33 -26.16 2.99 4.78
CA GLY A 33 -26.15 3.95 5.89
C GLY A 33 -26.75 3.44 7.20
N ARG A 34 -26.95 2.15 7.34
CA ARG A 34 -27.46 1.52 8.56
C ARG A 34 -26.52 0.41 9.03
N GLN A 35 -26.48 0.17 10.33
CA GLN A 35 -25.69 -0.92 10.90
C GLN A 35 -26.07 -2.27 10.28
N GLY A 36 -25.09 -3.08 9.91
CA GLY A 36 -25.28 -4.39 9.28
C GLY A 36 -25.73 -4.32 7.82
N THR A 37 -25.61 -3.16 7.16
CA THR A 37 -25.90 -2.99 5.73
C THR A 37 -24.69 -2.45 4.99
N GLY A 38 -24.71 -2.52 3.66
CA GLY A 38 -23.68 -1.95 2.80
C GLY A 38 -23.25 -2.88 1.67
N VAL A 39 -22.32 -2.38 0.88
CA VAL A 39 -21.67 -3.12 -0.22
C VAL A 39 -20.20 -3.30 0.17
N ASN A 40 -19.79 -4.54 0.33
CA ASN A 40 -18.50 -4.89 0.93
C ASN A 40 -17.70 -5.77 -0.03
N PRO A 41 -16.66 -5.22 -0.69
CA PRO A 41 -15.72 -6.03 -1.45
C PRO A 41 -14.85 -6.86 -0.49
N LEU A 42 -14.80 -8.17 -0.70
CA LEU A 42 -13.81 -9.01 -0.05
C LEU A 42 -12.48 -8.83 -0.77
N ARG A 43 -11.54 -8.24 -0.07
CA ARG A 43 -10.18 -8.07 -0.58
C ARG A 43 -9.44 -9.41 -0.55
N GLY A 44 -8.66 -9.72 -1.59
CA GLY A 44 -7.94 -10.99 -1.70
C GLY A 44 -6.73 -11.05 -0.79
N GLN A 45 -5.92 -10.01 -0.81
CA GLN A 45 -4.67 -9.96 -0.07
C GLN A 45 -4.88 -9.41 1.34
N ASN A 46 -4.06 -9.92 2.28
CA ASN A 46 -4.01 -9.38 3.62
C ASN A 46 -3.51 -7.94 3.60
N ASN A 47 -4.17 -7.06 4.35
CA ASN A 47 -3.85 -5.63 4.46
C ASN A 47 -3.84 -4.84 3.14
N VAL A 48 -4.44 -5.34 2.06
CA VAL A 48 -4.51 -4.55 0.81
C VAL A 48 -5.28 -3.25 1.00
N GLN A 49 -6.25 -3.22 1.91
CA GLN A 49 -6.94 -1.99 2.29
C GLN A 49 -5.96 -0.99 2.91
N GLY A 50 -5.14 -1.43 3.87
CA GLY A 50 -4.11 -0.59 4.49
C GLY A 50 -3.06 -0.10 3.48
N ALA A 51 -2.62 -0.93 2.55
CA ALA A 51 -1.71 -0.52 1.49
C ALA A 51 -2.32 0.62 0.65
N CYS A 52 -3.59 0.50 0.26
CA CYS A 52 -4.29 1.60 -0.43
C CYS A 52 -4.42 2.86 0.43
N ASP A 53 -4.74 2.70 1.73
CA ASP A 53 -4.86 3.82 2.68
C ASP A 53 -3.54 4.59 2.82
N MET A 54 -2.42 3.89 2.71
CA MET A 54 -1.06 4.47 2.79
C MET A 54 -0.55 5.04 1.46
N GLY A 55 -1.37 5.06 0.42
CA GLY A 55 -0.99 5.63 -0.86
C GLY A 55 -0.19 4.68 -1.76
N ALA A 56 -0.24 3.36 -1.56
CA ALA A 56 0.28 2.39 -2.53
C ALA A 56 -0.62 2.34 -3.78
N LEU A 57 -0.88 3.50 -4.33
CA LEU A 57 -1.70 3.76 -5.51
C LEU A 57 -1.01 4.84 -6.35
N PRO A 58 -0.99 4.72 -7.69
CA PRO A 58 -0.25 5.66 -8.54
C PRO A 58 -0.80 7.09 -8.49
N SER A 59 -2.03 7.29 -8.05
CA SER A 59 -2.75 8.57 -8.08
C SER A 59 -2.93 9.22 -6.72
N ASP A 60 -2.51 8.57 -5.62
CA ASP A 60 -2.87 8.99 -4.28
C ASP A 60 -1.65 9.01 -3.34
N TYR A 61 -1.59 10.03 -2.51
CA TYR A 61 -0.81 10.04 -1.27
C TYR A 61 -1.57 9.34 -0.15
N VAL A 62 -0.97 9.22 1.02
CA VAL A 62 -1.60 8.69 2.22
C VAL A 62 -2.96 9.36 2.48
N GLY A 63 -3.95 8.55 2.89
CA GLY A 63 -5.31 9.02 3.15
C GLY A 63 -6.09 9.43 1.91
N TYR A 64 -5.74 8.88 0.74
CA TYR A 64 -6.42 9.14 -0.56
C TYR A 64 -6.34 10.58 -1.05
N ARG A 65 -5.36 11.34 -0.59
CA ARG A 65 -5.09 12.70 -1.05
C ARG A 65 -4.49 12.64 -2.45
N LYS A 66 -5.06 13.40 -3.40
CA LYS A 66 -4.74 13.22 -4.82
C LYS A 66 -3.42 13.87 -5.24
N VAL A 67 -2.55 13.11 -5.92
CA VAL A 67 -1.28 13.58 -6.50
C VAL A 67 -1.51 14.74 -7.49
N LYS A 68 -2.57 14.68 -8.29
CA LYS A 68 -2.91 15.72 -9.27
C LYS A 68 -3.51 17.01 -8.68
N ASP A 69 -3.80 17.02 -7.38
CA ASP A 69 -4.26 18.22 -6.69
C ASP A 69 -3.06 19.08 -6.29
N PRO A 70 -2.88 20.28 -6.86
CA PRO A 70 -1.73 21.13 -6.57
C PRO A 70 -1.64 21.57 -5.12
N GLU A 71 -2.76 21.78 -4.43
CA GLU A 71 -2.78 22.18 -3.02
C GLU A 71 -2.29 21.03 -2.14
N THR A 72 -2.71 19.81 -2.44
CA THR A 72 -2.25 18.60 -1.76
C THR A 72 -0.75 18.39 -1.96
N THR A 73 -0.26 18.46 -3.18
CA THR A 73 1.17 18.28 -3.47
C THR A 73 2.02 19.38 -2.84
N ALA A 74 1.58 20.63 -2.87
CA ALA A 74 2.26 21.73 -2.18
C ALA A 74 2.33 21.49 -0.67
N TRP A 75 1.24 21.01 -0.07
CA TRP A 75 1.20 20.69 1.35
C TRP A 75 2.23 19.60 1.73
N PHE A 76 2.34 18.52 0.96
CA PHE A 76 3.33 17.46 1.22
C PHE A 76 4.77 17.93 0.99
N ASN A 77 5.00 18.76 -0.02
CA ASN A 77 6.32 19.38 -0.22
C ASN A 77 6.71 20.23 0.98
N ASP A 78 5.82 21.09 1.46
CA ASP A 78 6.08 21.95 2.64
C ASP A 78 6.29 21.09 3.91
N TYR A 79 5.45 20.09 4.11
CA TYR A 79 5.52 19.19 5.27
C TYR A 79 6.89 18.50 5.35
N TYR A 80 7.29 17.80 4.28
CA TYR A 80 8.57 17.08 4.27
C TYR A 80 9.78 18.03 4.21
N SER A 81 9.69 19.17 3.55
CA SER A 81 10.77 20.17 3.56
C SER A 81 10.97 20.80 4.93
N GLY A 82 9.96 20.79 5.78
CA GLY A 82 10.03 21.22 7.19
C GLY A 82 11.03 20.41 8.02
N TYR A 83 11.35 19.19 7.60
CA TYR A 83 12.43 18.38 8.20
C TYR A 83 13.84 18.75 7.72
N GLY A 84 13.98 19.76 6.87
CA GLY A 84 15.28 20.27 6.40
C GLY A 84 15.85 19.59 5.16
N TYR A 85 15.02 18.83 4.44
CA TYR A 85 15.38 18.22 3.17
C TYR A 85 14.43 18.73 2.06
N GLU A 86 15.00 19.31 1.01
CA GLU A 86 14.19 19.81 -0.11
C GLU A 86 13.51 18.66 -0.84
N VAL A 87 12.18 18.69 -0.82
CA VAL A 87 11.34 17.69 -1.49
C VAL A 87 10.61 18.35 -2.65
N ASN A 88 10.60 17.69 -3.81
CA ASN A 88 9.86 18.13 -4.99
C ASN A 88 9.06 16.96 -5.54
N LEU A 89 7.88 16.75 -4.99
CA LEU A 89 7.01 15.65 -5.36
C LEU A 89 6.36 15.88 -6.74
N PRO A 90 6.14 14.81 -7.52
CA PRO A 90 5.49 14.91 -8.81
C PRO A 90 4.02 15.36 -8.67
N THR A 91 3.53 16.10 -9.66
CA THR A 91 2.12 16.53 -9.75
C THR A 91 1.31 15.67 -10.71
N THR A 92 1.93 14.66 -11.30
CA THR A 92 1.29 13.70 -12.20
C THR A 92 1.27 12.32 -11.55
N PRO A 93 0.15 11.58 -11.67
CA PRO A 93 0.08 10.21 -11.20
C PRO A 93 1.19 9.33 -11.81
N GLY A 94 1.64 8.35 -11.04
CA GLY A 94 2.54 7.30 -11.53
C GLY A 94 1.83 6.31 -12.45
N LEU A 95 2.58 5.31 -12.93
CA LEU A 95 2.06 4.24 -13.78
C LEU A 95 1.28 3.22 -12.93
N THR A 96 0.23 2.67 -13.51
CA THR A 96 -0.45 1.48 -12.98
C THR A 96 0.41 0.23 -13.19
N LEU A 97 0.09 -0.89 -12.52
CA LEU A 97 0.82 -2.15 -12.67
C LEU A 97 0.97 -2.55 -14.15
N VAL A 98 -0.13 -2.55 -14.91
CA VAL A 98 -0.12 -2.92 -16.34
C VAL A 98 0.74 -1.95 -17.16
N GLU A 99 0.67 -0.66 -16.87
CA GLU A 99 1.51 0.35 -17.54
C GLU A 99 2.99 0.17 -17.19
N MET A 100 3.33 -0.16 -15.94
CA MET A 100 4.72 -0.46 -15.53
C MET A 100 5.26 -1.68 -16.27
N MET A 101 4.50 -2.78 -16.38
CA MET A 101 4.91 -3.97 -17.12
C MET A 101 5.09 -3.69 -18.61
N ASN A 102 4.17 -2.93 -19.22
CA ASN A 102 4.29 -2.52 -20.62
C ASN A 102 5.52 -1.61 -20.85
N ALA A 103 5.77 -0.66 -19.96
CA ALA A 103 6.94 0.22 -20.03
C ALA A 103 8.26 -0.54 -19.83
N ALA A 104 8.29 -1.53 -18.93
CA ALA A 104 9.43 -2.42 -18.73
C ALA A 104 9.67 -3.27 -19.99
N HIS A 105 8.62 -3.86 -20.56
CA HIS A 105 8.74 -4.64 -21.80
C HIS A 105 9.24 -3.80 -22.97
N ALA A 106 8.79 -2.53 -23.08
CA ALA A 106 9.27 -1.59 -24.11
C ALA A 106 10.69 -1.06 -23.85
N GLY A 107 11.26 -1.28 -22.65
CA GLY A 107 12.56 -0.75 -22.24
C GLY A 107 12.54 0.71 -21.79
N ASP A 108 11.37 1.29 -21.58
CA ASP A 108 11.20 2.66 -21.08
C ASP A 108 11.35 2.73 -19.55
N LEU A 109 10.95 1.68 -18.82
CA LEU A 109 11.22 1.50 -17.41
C LEU A 109 12.53 0.77 -17.20
N LYS A 110 13.45 1.35 -16.43
CA LYS A 110 14.81 0.82 -16.27
C LYS A 110 15.01 0.08 -14.95
N VAL A 111 14.37 0.55 -13.91
CA VAL A 111 14.51 0.01 -12.55
C VAL A 111 13.13 -0.26 -11.99
N LEU A 112 12.94 -1.43 -11.41
CA LEU A 112 11.72 -1.77 -10.69
C LEU A 112 12.07 -2.31 -9.31
N TYR A 113 11.40 -1.79 -8.30
CA TYR A 113 11.45 -2.28 -6.93
C TYR A 113 10.10 -2.89 -6.58
N ILE A 114 10.10 -4.18 -6.26
CA ILE A 114 8.89 -4.94 -5.91
C ILE A 114 8.95 -5.26 -4.43
N HIS A 115 7.87 -4.99 -3.72
CA HIS A 115 7.76 -5.18 -2.28
C HIS A 115 6.54 -6.03 -1.94
N GLY A 116 6.80 -7.27 -1.46
CA GLY A 116 5.76 -8.17 -0.96
C GLY A 116 4.76 -8.62 -2.02
N GLU A 117 5.21 -8.79 -3.27
CA GLU A 117 4.35 -9.19 -4.39
C GLU A 117 5.10 -10.13 -5.34
N ASP A 118 4.39 -11.09 -5.94
CA ASP A 118 4.92 -12.05 -6.91
C ASP A 118 4.21 -11.95 -8.26
N PRO A 119 4.47 -10.91 -9.08
CA PRO A 119 3.81 -10.71 -10.36
C PRO A 119 4.06 -11.85 -11.36
N VAL A 120 5.16 -12.57 -11.26
CA VAL A 120 5.39 -13.78 -12.10
C VAL A 120 4.32 -14.84 -11.84
N LEU A 121 3.78 -14.91 -10.62
CA LEU A 121 2.71 -15.84 -10.26
C LEU A 121 1.32 -15.24 -10.44
N SER A 122 1.15 -13.94 -10.13
CA SER A 122 -0.16 -13.31 -10.01
C SER A 122 -0.67 -12.63 -11.28
N ASP A 123 0.23 -12.22 -12.19
CA ASP A 123 -0.18 -11.54 -13.42
C ASP A 123 -0.81 -12.50 -14.42
N ALA A 124 -1.74 -11.98 -15.21
CA ALA A 124 -2.52 -12.78 -16.16
C ALA A 124 -1.69 -13.33 -17.33
N ASP A 125 -0.60 -12.64 -17.73
CA ASP A 125 0.31 -13.02 -18.81
C ASP A 125 1.73 -13.22 -18.26
N VAL A 126 2.00 -14.42 -17.77
CA VAL A 126 3.30 -14.79 -17.18
C VAL A 126 4.47 -14.64 -18.16
N ALA A 127 4.26 -14.91 -19.46
CA ALA A 127 5.32 -14.79 -20.46
C ALA A 127 5.70 -13.32 -20.66
N HIS A 128 4.73 -12.45 -20.85
CA HIS A 128 4.92 -11.00 -20.96
C HIS A 128 5.60 -10.42 -19.69
N THR A 129 5.14 -10.84 -18.50
CA THR A 129 5.70 -10.38 -17.23
C THR A 129 7.19 -10.77 -17.11
N LYS A 130 7.55 -12.02 -17.41
CA LYS A 130 8.95 -12.46 -17.38
C LYS A 130 9.83 -11.71 -18.39
N GLU A 131 9.33 -11.47 -19.59
CA GLU A 131 10.05 -10.68 -20.59
C GLU A 131 10.22 -9.23 -20.14
N ALA A 132 9.18 -8.61 -19.56
CA ALA A 132 9.24 -7.26 -19.02
C ALA A 132 10.29 -7.14 -17.91
N LEU A 133 10.29 -8.06 -16.96
CA LEU A 133 11.28 -8.08 -15.86
C LEU A 133 12.71 -8.32 -16.36
N ALA A 134 12.89 -9.14 -17.40
CA ALA A 134 14.20 -9.41 -17.99
C ALA A 134 14.78 -8.20 -18.76
N ASN A 135 13.96 -7.28 -19.23
CA ASN A 135 14.37 -6.06 -19.92
C ASN A 135 14.83 -4.94 -18.96
N LEU A 136 14.60 -5.07 -17.66
CA LEU A 136 15.02 -4.08 -16.68
C LEU A 136 16.55 -4.05 -16.53
N GLU A 137 17.11 -2.87 -16.35
CA GLU A 137 18.52 -2.70 -15.97
C GLU A 137 18.77 -3.16 -14.52
N MET A 138 17.77 -3.02 -13.64
CA MET A 138 17.81 -3.50 -12.26
C MET A 138 16.40 -3.89 -11.77
N LEU A 139 16.29 -5.09 -11.25
CA LEU A 139 15.13 -5.56 -10.48
C LEU A 139 15.55 -5.80 -9.04
N VAL A 140 14.91 -5.11 -8.11
CA VAL A 140 15.06 -5.32 -6.66
C VAL A 140 13.76 -5.91 -6.15
N VAL A 141 13.83 -6.98 -5.37
CA VAL A 141 12.67 -7.61 -4.75
C VAL A 141 12.88 -7.68 -3.24
N GLN A 142 11.97 -7.09 -2.47
CA GLN A 142 11.89 -7.22 -1.02
C GLN A 142 10.77 -8.20 -0.69
N GLU A 143 11.12 -9.35 -0.10
CA GLU A 143 10.18 -10.45 0.08
C GLU A 143 10.60 -11.35 1.24
N CYS A 144 9.63 -11.98 1.91
CA CYS A 144 9.92 -12.96 2.97
C CYS A 144 10.18 -14.38 2.43
N PHE A 145 9.86 -14.65 1.16
CA PHE A 145 10.13 -15.90 0.49
C PHE A 145 10.89 -15.69 -0.82
N LEU A 146 11.66 -16.69 -1.24
CA LEU A 146 12.30 -16.69 -2.55
C LEU A 146 11.28 -17.10 -3.62
N THR A 147 10.39 -16.18 -3.97
CA THR A 147 9.32 -16.34 -4.97
C THR A 147 9.87 -16.48 -6.38
N ASP A 148 9.01 -16.80 -7.35
CA ASP A 148 9.40 -16.85 -8.75
C ASP A 148 9.89 -15.48 -9.27
N THR A 149 9.26 -14.39 -8.81
CA THR A 149 9.71 -13.03 -9.09
C THR A 149 11.06 -12.73 -8.43
N ALA A 150 11.24 -13.13 -7.17
CA ALA A 150 12.50 -12.92 -6.47
C ALA A 150 13.67 -13.68 -7.15
N GLN A 151 13.41 -14.83 -7.75
CA GLN A 151 14.41 -15.56 -8.53
C GLN A 151 14.84 -14.85 -9.83
N CYS A 152 14.03 -13.94 -10.35
CA CYS A 152 14.38 -13.10 -11.50
C CYS A 152 15.18 -11.85 -11.11
N ALA A 153 15.25 -11.51 -9.82
CA ALA A 153 15.82 -10.25 -9.35
C ALA A 153 17.35 -10.24 -9.35
N GLY A 154 17.93 -9.08 -9.64
CA GLY A 154 19.35 -8.82 -9.44
C GLY A 154 19.72 -8.63 -7.96
N VAL A 155 18.77 -8.16 -7.15
CA VAL A 155 18.93 -7.97 -5.70
C VAL A 155 17.66 -8.46 -4.99
N VAL A 156 17.85 -9.30 -3.97
CA VAL A 156 16.76 -9.73 -3.08
C VAL A 156 17.07 -9.24 -1.67
N LEU A 157 16.10 -8.57 -1.06
CA LEU A 157 16.16 -8.04 0.30
C LEU A 157 15.24 -8.88 1.20
N PRO A 158 15.78 -9.71 2.10
CA PRO A 158 14.96 -10.53 2.98
C PRO A 158 14.16 -9.67 3.96
N ALA A 159 12.85 -9.80 3.92
CA ALA A 159 11.91 -9.06 4.76
C ALA A 159 11.31 -9.94 5.85
N ALA A 160 10.93 -9.32 6.97
CA ALA A 160 10.20 -9.98 8.03
C ALA A 160 8.77 -10.30 7.60
N GLY A 161 8.26 -11.44 8.03
CA GLY A 161 6.84 -11.79 7.86
C GLY A 161 5.94 -10.95 8.78
N TRP A 162 4.64 -10.93 8.49
CA TRP A 162 3.67 -10.10 9.24
C TRP A 162 3.58 -10.44 10.74
N GLY A 163 3.87 -11.66 11.14
CA GLY A 163 3.91 -12.08 12.56
C GLY A 163 5.24 -11.76 13.27
N GLU A 164 6.22 -11.21 12.55
CA GLU A 164 7.57 -10.92 12.99
C GLU A 164 7.84 -9.41 13.14
N GLN A 165 6.80 -8.61 12.95
CA GLN A 165 6.84 -7.14 13.05
C GLN A 165 5.60 -6.58 13.74
N GLU A 166 5.68 -5.34 14.14
CA GLU A 166 4.57 -4.56 14.70
C GLU A 166 4.05 -3.55 13.67
N GLY A 167 2.81 -3.09 13.87
CA GLY A 167 2.19 -2.10 13.02
C GLY A 167 0.68 -2.10 13.10
N THR A 168 0.03 -1.72 12.01
CA THR A 168 -1.42 -1.75 11.89
C THR A 168 -1.87 -2.40 10.60
N PHE A 169 -2.97 -3.13 10.65
CA PHE A 169 -3.65 -3.67 9.49
C PHE A 169 -5.03 -3.06 9.37
N THR A 170 -5.48 -2.81 8.14
CA THR A 170 -6.82 -2.33 7.87
C THR A 170 -7.63 -3.42 7.16
N SER A 171 -8.76 -3.81 7.76
CA SER A 171 -9.67 -4.76 7.13
C SER A 171 -10.47 -4.14 5.99
N GLY A 172 -11.09 -4.97 5.15
CA GLY A 172 -11.94 -4.52 4.04
C GLY A 172 -13.14 -3.66 4.46
N GLU A 173 -13.54 -3.69 5.73
CA GLU A 173 -14.54 -2.81 6.32
C GLU A 173 -13.98 -1.48 6.83
N ARG A 174 -12.69 -1.19 6.61
CA ARG A 174 -11.96 0.01 7.04
C ARG A 174 -11.65 0.04 8.55
N ARG A 175 -11.72 -1.08 9.23
CA ARG A 175 -11.31 -1.18 10.62
C ARG A 175 -9.80 -1.30 10.69
N VAL A 176 -9.17 -0.37 11.43
CA VAL A 176 -7.74 -0.39 11.73
C VAL A 176 -7.50 -1.21 12.99
N GLN A 177 -6.53 -2.11 12.95
CA GLN A 177 -6.22 -3.04 14.03
C GLN A 177 -4.73 -3.08 14.29
N CYS A 178 -4.32 -3.05 15.55
CA CYS A 178 -2.92 -3.26 15.91
C CYS A 178 -2.48 -4.68 15.61
N LEU A 179 -1.28 -4.78 15.08
CA LEU A 179 -0.53 -6.01 14.90
C LEU A 179 0.59 -6.05 15.92
N HIS A 180 0.63 -7.10 16.73
CA HIS A 180 1.68 -7.31 17.71
C HIS A 180 2.62 -8.41 17.21
N LYS A 181 3.93 -8.15 17.32
CA LYS A 181 4.96 -9.11 16.96
C LYS A 181 4.80 -10.38 17.81
N ALA A 182 4.72 -11.54 17.17
CA ALA A 182 4.60 -12.83 17.79
C ALA A 182 5.95 -13.54 17.97
N GLN A 183 6.92 -13.28 17.10
CA GLN A 183 8.25 -13.88 17.13
C GLN A 183 9.28 -12.96 16.47
N GLU A 184 10.57 -13.24 16.71
CA GLU A 184 11.64 -12.54 16.02
C GLU A 184 11.74 -13.03 14.56
N PRO A 185 12.10 -12.14 13.61
CA PRO A 185 12.35 -12.55 12.24
C PRO A 185 13.56 -13.48 12.15
N PRO A 186 13.67 -14.33 11.12
CA PRO A 186 14.87 -15.11 10.85
C PRO A 186 16.12 -14.23 10.76
N GLU A 187 17.28 -14.81 11.07
CA GLU A 187 18.56 -14.11 10.96
C GLU A 187 18.78 -13.58 9.55
N GLY A 188 19.07 -12.28 9.44
CA GLY A 188 19.26 -11.58 8.18
C GLY A 188 18.01 -11.00 7.56
N ALA A 189 16.82 -11.32 8.03
CA ALA A 189 15.57 -10.65 7.63
C ALA A 189 15.33 -9.40 8.49
N TRP A 190 14.87 -8.34 7.84
CA TRP A 190 14.60 -7.06 8.50
C TRP A 190 13.13 -6.68 8.34
N VAL A 191 12.61 -5.89 9.29
CA VAL A 191 11.27 -5.29 9.13
C VAL A 191 11.26 -4.30 7.97
N ASP A 192 10.15 -4.26 7.25
CA ASP A 192 10.03 -3.57 5.97
C ASP A 192 10.45 -2.10 6.03
N TRP A 193 9.97 -1.34 7.00
CA TRP A 193 10.26 0.08 7.11
C TRP A 193 11.75 0.38 7.36
N LYS A 194 12.47 -0.50 8.08
CA LYS A 194 13.93 -0.37 8.27
C LYS A 194 14.71 -0.60 7.00
N ILE A 195 14.25 -1.50 6.13
CA ILE A 195 14.84 -1.71 4.81
C ILE A 195 14.70 -0.43 3.99
N MET A 196 13.49 0.18 3.98
CA MET A 196 13.21 1.42 3.27
C MET A 196 14.06 2.58 3.80
N GLU A 197 14.16 2.73 5.11
CA GLU A 197 15.03 3.72 5.78
C GLU A 197 16.48 3.58 5.30
N GLU A 198 17.04 2.38 5.34
CA GLU A 198 18.42 2.13 4.94
C GLU A 198 18.66 2.37 3.43
N ILE A 199 17.68 2.09 2.59
CA ILE A 199 17.76 2.43 1.15
C ILE A 199 17.80 3.95 0.99
N ALA A 200 16.89 4.69 1.62
CA ALA A 200 16.82 6.13 1.53
C ALA A 200 18.12 6.80 1.99
N VAL A 201 18.67 6.37 3.12
CA VAL A 201 19.93 6.89 3.64
C VAL A 201 21.09 6.62 2.66
N ARG A 202 21.16 5.43 2.05
CA ARG A 202 22.17 5.12 1.03
C ARG A 202 21.98 5.88 -0.28
N MET A 203 20.78 6.34 -0.55
CA MET A 203 20.46 7.24 -1.68
C MET A 203 20.78 8.71 -1.37
N GLY A 204 21.28 9.03 -0.18
CA GLY A 204 21.72 10.37 0.22
C GLY A 204 20.73 11.17 1.06
N VAL A 205 19.63 10.58 1.48
CA VAL A 205 18.73 11.22 2.45
C VAL A 205 19.40 11.22 3.82
N PRO A 206 19.48 12.37 4.51
CA PRO A 206 20.05 12.42 5.85
C PRO A 206 19.34 11.48 6.81
N ARG A 207 20.10 10.70 7.59
CA ARG A 207 19.52 9.71 8.52
C ARG A 207 18.59 10.35 9.54
N GLU A 208 18.86 11.59 9.92
CA GLU A 208 18.07 12.35 10.89
C GLU A 208 16.61 12.59 10.42
N LEU A 209 16.37 12.45 9.12
CA LEU A 209 15.03 12.59 8.53
C LEU A 209 14.22 11.28 8.55
N PHE A 210 14.90 10.15 8.73
CA PHE A 210 14.30 8.84 8.89
C PHE A 210 14.66 8.29 10.26
N HIS A 211 14.20 8.97 11.32
CA HIS A 211 14.54 8.61 12.68
C HIS A 211 13.31 8.04 13.39
N TYR A 212 12.87 6.87 12.91
CA TYR A 212 11.83 6.13 13.58
C TYR A 212 12.43 5.03 14.46
N GLU A 213 12.05 5.01 15.72
CA GLU A 213 12.41 3.92 16.64
C GLU A 213 11.38 2.79 16.61
N SER A 214 10.15 3.11 16.16
CA SER A 214 9.03 2.16 16.18
C SER A 214 8.03 2.39 15.05
N ALA A 215 7.22 1.37 14.75
CA ALA A 215 6.07 1.49 13.85
C ALA A 215 4.99 2.45 14.40
N GLU A 216 4.95 2.68 15.72
CA GLU A 216 4.03 3.63 16.35
C GLU A 216 4.37 5.07 15.94
N GLU A 217 5.65 5.45 15.94
CA GLU A 217 6.08 6.77 15.48
C GLU A 217 5.72 7.02 14.02
N ILE A 218 5.88 6.00 13.16
CA ILE A 218 5.44 6.08 11.77
C ILE A 218 3.92 6.29 11.70
N PHE A 219 3.16 5.61 12.56
CA PHE A 219 1.71 5.77 12.58
C PHE A 219 1.26 7.16 13.06
N GLU A 220 2.00 7.78 13.99
CA GLU A 220 1.75 9.17 14.38
C GLU A 220 1.95 10.14 13.20
N GLU A 221 2.99 9.96 12.40
CA GLU A 221 3.17 10.75 11.17
C GLU A 221 2.04 10.50 10.16
N ILE A 222 1.60 9.25 10.00
CA ILE A 222 0.45 8.93 9.15
C ILE A 222 -0.79 9.71 9.59
N ARG A 223 -1.05 9.84 10.89
CA ARG A 223 -2.18 10.61 11.44
C ARG A 223 -2.11 12.10 11.09
N GLU A 224 -0.92 12.67 11.07
CA GLU A 224 -0.70 14.06 10.65
C GLU A 224 -0.95 14.25 9.16
N CYS A 225 -0.48 13.31 8.35
CA CYS A 225 -0.59 13.34 6.89
C CYS A 225 -1.99 12.92 6.37
N ALA A 226 -2.74 12.11 7.13
CA ALA A 226 -4.04 11.57 6.75
C ALA A 226 -5.15 12.02 7.71
N PRO A 227 -5.80 13.18 7.49
CA PRO A 227 -6.86 13.68 8.37
C PRO A 227 -8.00 12.69 8.65
N ILE A 228 -8.23 11.75 7.72
CA ILE A 228 -9.25 10.69 7.92
C ILE A 228 -8.88 9.71 9.03
N MET A 229 -7.62 9.69 9.49
CA MET A 229 -7.10 8.83 10.55
C MET A 229 -6.63 9.61 11.79
N ALA A 230 -6.77 10.93 11.83
CA ALA A 230 -6.22 11.79 12.87
C ALA A 230 -6.65 11.41 14.31
N GLY A 231 -7.87 10.91 14.48
CA GLY A 231 -8.38 10.47 15.77
C GLY A 231 -7.97 9.05 16.21
N MET A 232 -7.20 8.32 15.39
CA MET A 232 -6.73 6.96 15.71
C MET A 232 -5.35 7.03 16.36
N ASN A 233 -5.26 6.92 17.66
CA ASN A 233 -3.97 6.79 18.35
C ASN A 233 -3.79 5.39 18.91
N ARG A 234 -2.56 5.04 19.30
CA ARG A 234 -2.21 3.71 19.82
C ARG A 234 -3.07 3.33 21.01
N GLU A 235 -3.28 4.28 21.94
CA GLU A 235 -4.08 4.04 23.15
C GLU A 235 -5.50 3.58 22.81
N ARG A 236 -6.14 4.17 21.81
CA ARG A 236 -7.47 3.76 21.34
C ARG A 236 -7.46 2.46 20.53
N LEU A 237 -6.44 2.27 19.70
CA LEU A 237 -6.30 1.08 18.86
C LEU A 237 -6.03 -0.18 19.69
N ASP A 238 -5.40 -0.07 20.85
CA ASP A 238 -5.14 -1.19 21.77
C ASP A 238 -6.35 -1.53 22.68
N THR A 239 -7.46 -0.83 22.48
CA THR A 239 -8.72 -1.14 23.21
C THR A 239 -9.63 -2.05 22.36
N PRO A 240 -10.69 -2.64 22.97
CA PRO A 240 -11.73 -3.33 22.23
C PRO A 240 -12.55 -2.42 21.29
N GLU A 241 -12.30 -1.11 21.27
CA GLU A 241 -12.97 -0.17 20.38
C GLU A 241 -12.65 -0.51 18.92
N ALA A 242 -13.68 -0.71 18.11
CA ALA A 242 -13.50 -0.98 16.69
C ALA A 242 -13.41 0.34 15.91
N LEU A 243 -12.21 0.87 15.75
CA LEU A 243 -11.99 2.13 15.02
C LEU A 243 -12.01 1.91 13.52
N HIS A 244 -12.87 2.65 12.85
CA HIS A 244 -12.97 2.68 11.38
C HIS A 244 -12.67 4.08 10.88
N TRP A 245 -11.89 4.19 9.81
CA TRP A 245 -11.79 5.49 9.17
C TRP A 245 -13.03 5.79 8.30
N PRO A 246 -13.47 7.06 8.12
CA PRO A 246 -12.87 8.27 8.70
C PRO A 246 -13.08 8.36 10.22
N CYS A 247 -11.98 8.68 10.92
CA CYS A 247 -11.93 8.91 12.36
C CYS A 247 -11.06 10.17 12.59
N PRO A 248 -11.61 11.36 12.29
CA PRO A 248 -10.89 12.65 12.37
C PRO A 248 -10.63 13.10 13.80
#